data_99d65d4662807cc66ad96faaa65f91d2
#
_entry.id   99d65d4662807cc66ad96faaa65f91d2
#
_cell.length_a   1.000
_cell.length_b   1.000
_cell.length_c   1.000
_cell.angle_alpha   90.00
_cell.angle_beta   90.00
_cell.angle_gamma   90.00
#
_symmetry.space_group_name_H-M   'P 1'
#
loop_
_entity.id
_entity.type
_entity.pdbx_description
1 polymer ?
#
loop_
_entity_poly.entity_id
_entity_poly.type
_entity_poly.pdbx_seq_one_letter_code
_entity_poly.pdbx_strand_id
1 'polypeptide(L)'
;MKRKTSNWEKTLGIMLIAFCVINCNPKQNTSASGVEDTTWALLPFVKMDQVNPILVPGNNVFHCPILNREVKWDEKDVFNPAAVVREGKVYMIFRAEDKIGKHAGTSRLGLAVSDDGLHFTKSKEPIFFPDNDSLKIFEWEGGVEDPRIVESPDGIYVMTYTAYDGKVARLLLATSADLVHWTKQGTVLQGKYKNAWSKSGAIISKKQGSRIVATKVNGKYWMYFGDTDLFMASSDDLLHWLPIEDNGKLKPVLQPRPGFFDSRLVESGPYALLNEEGILLIYNGMNHDSLGDVNLPKGAYSVGQALFDKNDPTKVIKRLDKNFMHPDRPYELTGQINQVCFAEGLVFFKEKWFLYYGTADSKIAVAVK
;
A
#
# COMPACT_ATOMS: atom_id res chain seq x y z
N MET A 1 -3.87 -63.89 45.80
CA MET A 1 -4.71 -64.59 46.81
C MET A 1 -6.14 -64.14 46.61
N LYS A 2 -6.97 -65.13 46.25
CA LYS A 2 -8.46 -65.22 46.31
C LYS A 2 -9.35 -64.14 45.71
N ARG A 3 -10.01 -64.60 44.66
CA ARG A 3 -11.34 -64.25 44.09
C ARG A 3 -12.40 -63.87 45.14
N LYS A 4 -13.36 -63.03 44.71
CA LYS A 4 -14.79 -63.29 44.86
C LYS A 4 -15.57 -62.60 43.77
N THR A 5 -16.31 -63.39 43.01
CA THR A 5 -17.37 -63.17 42.08
C THR A 5 -18.67 -62.94 42.81
N SER A 6 -19.56 -62.04 42.30
CA SER A 6 -21.02 -62.25 42.46
C SER A 6 -21.77 -61.69 41.25
N ASN A 7 -22.41 -62.61 40.56
CA ASN A 7 -23.48 -62.33 39.57
C ASN A 7 -24.73 -61.79 40.26
N TRP A 8 -25.47 -60.93 39.59
CA TRP A 8 -26.92 -60.95 39.62
C TRP A 8 -27.53 -60.48 38.30
N GLU A 9 -28.64 -61.14 37.99
CA GLU A 9 -29.28 -61.31 36.70
C GLU A 9 -30.22 -60.14 36.32
N LYS A 10 -30.29 -59.91 35.02
CA LYS A 10 -31.43 -59.67 34.10
C LYS A 10 -32.70 -58.99 34.64
N THR A 11 -33.04 -57.87 34.07
CA THR A 11 -34.45 -57.59 33.70
C THR A 11 -34.42 -56.76 32.37
N LEU A 12 -35.03 -57.34 31.34
CA LEU A 12 -35.22 -56.79 29.98
C LEU A 12 -36.40 -55.79 30.07
N GLY A 13 -36.13 -54.53 29.89
CA GLY A 13 -37.14 -53.51 29.64
C GLY A 13 -36.98 -52.96 28.24
N ILE A 14 -37.87 -53.34 27.33
CA ILE A 14 -37.98 -52.83 25.98
C ILE A 14 -38.59 -51.45 26.05
N MET A 15 -37.77 -50.40 25.84
CA MET A 15 -38.25 -49.02 25.67
C MET A 15 -38.18 -48.69 24.18
N LEU A 16 -39.34 -48.62 23.52
CA LEU A 16 -39.45 -48.11 22.13
C LEU A 16 -39.13 -46.62 22.15
N ILE A 17 -37.99 -46.26 21.64
CA ILE A 17 -37.66 -44.89 21.32
C ILE A 17 -38.07 -44.61 19.87
N ALA A 18 -39.14 -43.83 19.70
CA ALA A 18 -39.54 -43.29 18.41
C ALA A 18 -38.49 -42.28 17.94
N PHE A 19 -37.70 -42.64 16.93
CA PHE A 19 -36.81 -41.71 16.22
C PHE A 19 -37.65 -40.78 15.34
N CYS A 20 -37.91 -39.56 15.81
CA CYS A 20 -38.29 -38.48 14.93
C CYS A 20 -37.07 -38.05 14.13
N VAL A 21 -36.97 -38.48 12.87
CA VAL A 21 -35.99 -38.00 11.91
C VAL A 21 -36.42 -36.59 11.50
N ILE A 22 -35.87 -35.61 12.17
CA ILE A 22 -35.93 -34.22 11.68
C ILE A 22 -34.99 -34.14 10.48
N ASN A 23 -35.55 -34.16 9.28
CA ASN A 23 -34.84 -33.85 8.05
C ASN A 23 -34.51 -32.36 8.05
N CYS A 24 -33.38 -32.00 8.64
CA CYS A 24 -32.77 -30.68 8.38
C CYS A 24 -32.12 -30.73 7.00
N ASN A 25 -32.87 -30.40 5.98
CA ASN A 25 -32.27 -29.97 4.72
C ASN A 25 -31.42 -28.73 4.97
N PRO A 26 -30.11 -28.74 4.72
CA PRO A 26 -29.34 -27.52 4.69
C PRO A 26 -29.92 -26.70 3.52
N LYS A 27 -30.57 -25.58 3.82
CA LYS A 27 -30.84 -24.57 2.80
C LYS A 27 -29.50 -24.26 2.14
N GLN A 28 -29.29 -24.75 0.94
CA GLN A 28 -28.31 -24.18 0.04
C GLN A 28 -28.71 -22.70 -0.13
N ASN A 29 -27.94 -21.84 0.51
CA ASN A 29 -27.92 -20.43 0.11
C ASN A 29 -27.36 -20.41 -1.33
N THR A 30 -28.25 -20.54 -2.29
CA THR A 30 -27.97 -20.06 -3.64
C THR A 30 -27.77 -18.57 -3.50
N SER A 31 -26.52 -18.14 -3.41
CA SER A 31 -26.16 -16.74 -3.63
C SER A 31 -26.69 -16.38 -5.01
N ALA A 32 -27.76 -15.57 -5.04
CA ALA A 32 -28.12 -14.87 -6.25
C ALA A 32 -26.83 -14.23 -6.77
N SER A 33 -26.48 -14.47 -8.03
CA SER A 33 -25.40 -13.80 -8.75
C SER A 33 -25.80 -12.33 -8.95
N GLY A 34 -25.82 -11.56 -7.86
CA GLY A 34 -25.94 -10.11 -7.91
C GLY A 34 -24.62 -9.59 -8.48
N VAL A 35 -24.71 -8.84 -9.55
CA VAL A 35 -23.56 -8.07 -10.06
C VAL A 35 -23.08 -7.19 -8.90
N GLU A 36 -21.79 -7.27 -8.57
CA GLU A 36 -21.17 -6.45 -7.53
C GLU A 36 -21.39 -4.96 -7.86
N ASP A 37 -21.94 -4.18 -6.94
CA ASP A 37 -22.07 -2.74 -7.10
C ASP A 37 -20.69 -2.08 -7.00
N THR A 38 -20.13 -1.71 -8.12
CA THR A 38 -18.83 -1.03 -8.25
C THR A 38 -18.93 0.45 -8.61
N THR A 39 -20.14 1.04 -8.59
CA THR A 39 -20.37 2.45 -8.99
C THR A 39 -19.60 3.47 -8.15
N TRP A 40 -19.29 3.12 -6.92
CA TRP A 40 -18.51 3.92 -5.97
C TRP A 40 -17.00 3.87 -6.24
N ALA A 41 -16.52 2.87 -6.98
CA ALA A 41 -15.10 2.65 -7.24
C ALA A 41 -14.59 3.48 -8.42
N LEU A 42 -13.34 3.86 -8.35
CA LEU A 42 -12.66 4.58 -9.43
C LEU A 42 -12.22 3.57 -10.50
N LEU A 43 -13.12 3.23 -11.42
CA LEU A 43 -12.93 2.22 -12.45
C LEU A 43 -13.51 2.68 -13.80
N PRO A 44 -13.11 2.06 -14.96
CA PRO A 44 -11.98 1.14 -15.11
C PRO A 44 -10.65 1.87 -15.27
N PHE A 45 -9.53 1.20 -14.97
CA PHE A 45 -8.19 1.61 -15.39
C PHE A 45 -7.71 0.68 -16.50
N VAL A 46 -7.09 1.24 -17.55
CA VAL A 46 -6.54 0.50 -18.70
C VAL A 46 -5.03 0.66 -18.72
N LYS A 47 -4.28 -0.45 -18.70
CA LYS A 47 -2.82 -0.47 -18.82
C LYS A 47 -2.40 0.09 -20.17
N MET A 48 -1.43 1.00 -20.16
CA MET A 48 -0.96 1.68 -21.37
C MET A 48 0.17 0.88 -22.03
N ASP A 49 -0.16 -0.31 -22.55
CA ASP A 49 0.80 -1.28 -23.08
C ASP A 49 1.72 -0.74 -24.21
N GLN A 50 1.28 0.30 -24.92
CA GLN A 50 2.06 0.92 -26.00
C GLN A 50 3.29 1.69 -25.49
N VAL A 51 3.27 2.12 -24.22
CA VAL A 51 4.36 2.89 -23.59
C VAL A 51 4.96 2.21 -22.37
N ASN A 52 4.25 1.22 -21.77
CA ASN A 52 4.73 0.51 -20.60
C ASN A 52 5.88 -0.46 -20.92
N PRO A 53 6.89 -0.56 -20.06
CA PRO A 53 7.10 0.22 -18.83
C PRO A 53 7.59 1.64 -19.14
N ILE A 54 7.03 2.64 -18.45
CA ILE A 54 7.36 4.07 -18.66
C ILE A 54 8.65 4.52 -17.99
N LEU A 55 9.16 3.76 -17.02
CA LEU A 55 10.44 4.03 -16.38
C LEU A 55 11.16 2.70 -16.08
N VAL A 56 12.45 2.68 -16.37
CA VAL A 56 13.31 1.50 -16.23
C VAL A 56 14.62 1.88 -15.53
N PRO A 57 15.38 0.91 -14.97
CA PRO A 57 16.72 1.14 -14.43
C PRO A 57 17.62 1.91 -15.39
N GLY A 58 18.64 2.57 -14.84
CA GLY A 58 19.59 3.39 -15.58
C GLY A 58 21.04 3.12 -15.20
N ASN A 59 21.91 4.07 -15.51
CA ASN A 59 23.31 4.04 -15.10
C ASN A 59 23.73 5.41 -14.55
N ASN A 60 22.79 6.11 -13.91
CA ASN A 60 23.06 7.41 -13.34
C ASN A 60 23.95 7.29 -12.11
N VAL A 61 24.89 8.22 -11.97
CA VAL A 61 25.90 8.21 -10.92
C VAL A 61 25.70 9.44 -10.04
N PHE A 62 25.87 9.27 -8.73
CA PHE A 62 25.93 10.36 -7.78
C PHE A 62 26.98 10.09 -6.70
N HIS A 63 27.51 11.14 -6.07
CA HIS A 63 28.42 11.01 -4.95
C HIS A 63 27.64 10.71 -3.66
N CYS A 64 27.74 9.44 -3.16
CA CYS A 64 27.07 9.03 -1.94
C CYS A 64 27.78 9.62 -0.70
N PRO A 65 27.13 10.47 0.12
CA PRO A 65 27.78 11.15 1.23
C PRO A 65 28.20 10.19 2.35
N ILE A 66 27.49 9.09 2.55
CA ILE A 66 27.82 8.09 3.58
C ILE A 66 29.01 7.21 3.16
N LEU A 67 29.02 6.76 1.91
CA LEU A 67 30.09 5.91 1.39
C LEU A 67 31.31 6.72 0.92
N ASN A 68 31.18 8.02 0.79
CA ASN A 68 32.19 8.95 0.27
C ASN A 68 32.79 8.48 -1.07
N ARG A 69 31.92 8.04 -2.00
CA ARG A 69 32.29 7.57 -3.35
C ARG A 69 31.12 7.66 -4.30
N GLU A 70 31.43 7.56 -5.60
CA GLU A 70 30.45 7.45 -6.66
C GLU A 70 29.66 6.13 -6.57
N VAL A 71 28.35 6.21 -6.78
CA VAL A 71 27.40 5.08 -6.76
C VAL A 71 26.47 5.19 -7.97
N LYS A 72 26.26 4.09 -8.67
CA LYS A 72 25.21 3.97 -9.69
C LYS A 72 23.89 3.69 -8.99
N TRP A 73 23.17 4.73 -8.63
CA TRP A 73 22.06 4.69 -7.70
C TRP A 73 20.75 4.10 -8.23
N ASP A 74 20.56 4.09 -9.57
CA ASP A 74 19.35 3.57 -10.23
C ASP A 74 19.64 2.37 -11.16
N GLU A 75 20.76 1.65 -10.91
CA GLU A 75 21.23 0.62 -11.85
C GLU A 75 20.54 -0.73 -11.71
N LYS A 76 19.94 -1.02 -10.54
CA LYS A 76 19.33 -2.31 -10.26
C LYS A 76 17.86 -2.30 -10.61
N ASP A 77 17.06 -1.52 -9.89
CA ASP A 77 15.61 -1.48 -10.00
C ASP A 77 15.09 -0.06 -9.84
N VAL A 78 13.94 0.27 -10.45
CA VAL A 78 13.16 1.51 -10.24
C VAL A 78 11.69 1.14 -10.14
N PHE A 79 11.01 1.52 -9.05
CA PHE A 79 9.63 1.09 -8.78
C PHE A 79 8.94 1.99 -7.75
N ASN A 80 7.73 1.69 -7.37
CA ASN A 80 6.95 2.31 -6.29
C ASN A 80 6.99 3.84 -6.33
N PRO A 81 6.32 4.47 -7.32
CA PRO A 81 6.38 5.91 -7.53
C PRO A 81 5.23 6.66 -6.84
N ALA A 82 5.53 7.78 -6.17
CA ALA A 82 4.54 8.84 -5.97
C ALA A 82 4.42 9.71 -7.21
N ALA A 83 3.29 10.38 -7.39
CA ALA A 83 3.11 11.34 -8.48
C ALA A 83 2.32 12.56 -8.04
N VAL A 84 2.67 13.74 -8.57
CA VAL A 84 2.04 15.03 -8.29
C VAL A 84 1.93 15.84 -9.58
N VAL A 85 0.83 16.55 -9.77
CA VAL A 85 0.71 17.54 -10.84
C VAL A 85 1.12 18.92 -10.33
N ARG A 86 2.12 19.51 -10.98
CA ARG A 86 2.58 20.86 -10.70
C ARG A 86 2.87 21.59 -12.01
N GLU A 87 2.42 22.84 -12.11
CA GLU A 87 2.70 23.72 -13.27
C GLU A 87 2.41 23.06 -14.64
N GLY A 88 1.31 22.30 -14.72
CA GLY A 88 0.89 21.64 -15.96
C GLY A 88 1.72 20.42 -16.38
N LYS A 89 2.56 19.90 -15.48
CA LYS A 89 3.39 18.70 -15.68
C LYS A 89 3.15 17.68 -14.59
N VAL A 90 3.46 16.40 -14.86
CA VAL A 90 3.50 15.36 -13.84
C VAL A 90 4.92 15.18 -13.33
N TYR A 91 5.09 15.35 -12.03
CA TYR A 91 6.31 15.06 -11.28
C TYR A 91 6.15 13.70 -10.62
N MET A 92 7.05 12.78 -10.91
CA MET A 92 7.09 11.44 -10.35
C MET A 92 8.32 11.32 -9.46
N ILE A 93 8.11 10.98 -8.18
CA ILE A 93 9.18 10.65 -7.25
C ILE A 93 9.16 9.14 -7.05
N PHE A 94 10.25 8.46 -7.41
CA PHE A 94 10.29 7.01 -7.50
C PHE A 94 11.42 6.42 -6.69
N ARG A 95 11.21 5.22 -6.13
CA ARG A 95 12.25 4.41 -5.51
C ARG A 95 13.18 3.86 -6.57
N ALA A 96 14.48 3.92 -6.29
CA ALA A 96 15.52 3.27 -7.10
C ALA A 96 16.57 2.62 -6.20
N GLU A 97 17.16 1.54 -6.67
CA GLU A 97 18.14 0.75 -5.93
C GLU A 97 19.45 0.59 -6.68
N ASP A 98 20.56 0.64 -5.93
CA ASP A 98 21.87 0.24 -6.40
C ASP A 98 22.10 -1.28 -6.27
N LYS A 99 23.22 -1.79 -6.78
CA LYS A 99 23.63 -3.21 -6.65
C LYS A 99 24.57 -3.48 -5.49
N ILE A 100 25.02 -2.44 -4.78
CA ILE A 100 26.11 -2.55 -3.82
C ILE A 100 25.66 -2.59 -2.35
N GLY A 101 24.42 -2.20 -2.08
CA GLY A 101 23.84 -2.22 -0.73
C GLY A 101 23.61 -3.64 -0.21
N LYS A 102 23.80 -3.85 1.09
CA LYS A 102 23.71 -5.19 1.73
C LYS A 102 22.32 -5.82 1.69
N HIS A 103 21.27 -4.99 1.69
CA HIS A 103 19.89 -5.44 1.82
C HIS A 103 19.19 -5.44 0.46
N ALA A 104 19.74 -6.17 -0.51
CA ALA A 104 19.30 -6.20 -1.90
C ALA A 104 19.46 -4.87 -2.66
N GLY A 105 20.32 -3.98 -2.16
CA GLY A 105 20.56 -2.61 -2.64
C GLY A 105 20.24 -1.59 -1.56
N THR A 106 20.71 -0.36 -1.74
CA THR A 106 20.30 0.79 -0.92
C THR A 106 19.32 1.62 -1.71
N SER A 107 18.13 1.82 -1.16
CA SER A 107 17.05 2.58 -1.79
C SER A 107 17.27 4.09 -1.67
N ARG A 108 16.99 4.82 -2.75
CA ARG A 108 16.98 6.29 -2.86
C ARG A 108 15.79 6.72 -3.70
N LEU A 109 15.40 7.99 -3.57
CA LEU A 109 14.30 8.52 -4.38
C LEU A 109 14.83 9.43 -5.48
N GLY A 110 14.45 9.12 -6.71
CA GLY A 110 14.70 9.92 -7.90
C GLY A 110 13.50 10.77 -8.28
N LEU A 111 13.72 11.73 -9.16
CA LEU A 111 12.68 12.55 -9.78
C LEU A 111 12.62 12.29 -11.29
N ALA A 112 11.42 12.18 -11.83
CA ALA A 112 11.17 12.21 -13.25
C ALA A 112 10.00 13.15 -13.58
N VAL A 113 10.07 13.85 -14.70
CA VAL A 113 9.05 14.86 -15.09
C VAL A 113 8.52 14.54 -16.47
N SER A 114 7.21 14.75 -16.66
CA SER A 114 6.49 14.48 -17.91
C SER A 114 5.52 15.62 -18.25
N ASP A 115 5.43 15.95 -19.53
CA ASP A 115 4.44 16.89 -20.07
C ASP A 115 3.10 16.21 -20.43
N ASP A 116 3.08 14.89 -20.55
CA ASP A 116 1.90 14.13 -21.00
C ASP A 116 1.45 13.02 -20.01
N GLY A 117 2.24 12.77 -18.95
CA GLY A 117 1.97 11.71 -17.97
C GLY A 117 2.38 10.31 -18.44
N LEU A 118 2.96 10.16 -19.63
CA LEU A 118 3.34 8.89 -20.23
C LEU A 118 4.85 8.79 -20.53
N HIS A 119 5.46 9.88 -20.96
CA HIS A 119 6.89 9.94 -21.31
C HIS A 119 7.63 10.78 -20.28
N PHE A 120 8.55 10.16 -19.55
CA PHE A 120 9.24 10.77 -18.41
C PHE A 120 10.74 10.98 -18.71
N THR A 121 11.26 12.11 -18.26
CA THR A 121 12.69 12.40 -18.22
C THR A 121 13.19 12.33 -16.78
N LYS A 122 14.11 11.40 -16.47
CA LYS A 122 14.71 11.20 -15.15
C LYS A 122 15.75 12.29 -14.83
N SER A 123 15.82 12.69 -13.56
CA SER A 123 16.97 13.42 -13.01
C SER A 123 18.23 12.55 -13.04
N LYS A 124 19.40 13.18 -13.13
CA LYS A 124 20.70 12.48 -13.11
C LYS A 124 21.06 11.97 -11.71
N GLU A 125 20.68 12.71 -10.69
CA GLU A 125 20.96 12.42 -9.28
C GLU A 125 19.68 12.15 -8.51
N PRO A 126 19.73 11.35 -7.41
CA PRO A 126 18.60 11.21 -6.51
C PRO A 126 18.31 12.54 -5.82
N ILE A 127 17.04 12.82 -5.57
CA ILE A 127 16.62 14.05 -4.88
C ILE A 127 16.43 13.84 -3.37
N PHE A 128 16.39 12.57 -2.93
CA PHE A 128 16.20 12.22 -1.53
C PHE A 128 16.88 10.88 -1.22
N PHE A 129 17.72 10.85 -0.21
CA PHE A 129 18.58 9.72 0.08
C PHE A 129 19.05 9.73 1.54
N PRO A 130 19.54 8.58 2.08
CA PRO A 130 20.22 8.54 3.37
C PRO A 130 21.47 9.42 3.38
N ASP A 131 21.58 10.27 4.39
CA ASP A 131 22.71 11.22 4.53
C ASP A 131 23.38 11.10 5.90
N ASN A 132 24.46 11.85 6.13
CA ASN A 132 25.15 11.97 7.42
C ASN A 132 24.40 12.91 8.38
N ASP A 133 23.07 12.76 8.46
CA ASP A 133 22.18 13.48 9.35
C ASP A 133 21.71 12.61 10.54
N SER A 134 20.85 13.16 11.41
CA SER A 134 20.31 12.47 12.58
C SER A 134 19.37 11.28 12.23
N LEU A 135 18.85 11.21 11.01
CA LEU A 135 17.96 10.14 10.56
C LEU A 135 18.70 8.96 9.93
N LYS A 136 20.03 9.08 9.74
CA LYS A 136 20.89 7.98 9.28
C LYS A 136 20.64 6.67 10.02
N ILE A 137 20.37 6.74 11.33
CA ILE A 137 20.11 5.57 12.18
C ILE A 137 18.84 4.78 11.79
N PHE A 138 17.91 5.39 11.06
CA PHE A 138 16.68 4.77 10.56
C PHE A 138 16.75 4.42 9.08
N GLU A 139 17.59 5.11 8.31
CA GLU A 139 17.66 5.02 6.87
C GLU A 139 18.82 4.16 6.35
N TRP A 140 19.87 4.00 7.15
CA TRP A 140 21.05 3.27 6.72
C TRP A 140 21.12 1.86 7.35
N GLU A 141 21.30 0.80 6.53
CA GLU A 141 21.79 0.75 5.15
C GLU A 141 20.72 0.35 4.12
N GLY A 142 19.46 0.15 4.49
CA GLY A 142 18.40 -0.24 3.55
C GLY A 142 17.97 0.91 2.64
N GLY A 143 17.87 2.12 3.18
CA GLY A 143 17.58 3.31 2.39
C GLY A 143 16.26 3.98 2.73
N VAL A 144 15.80 4.81 1.79
CA VAL A 144 14.53 5.52 1.80
C VAL A 144 13.66 4.99 0.66
N GLU A 145 12.41 4.61 0.97
CA GLU A 145 11.58 3.76 0.13
C GLU A 145 10.15 4.30 0.02
N ASP A 146 9.45 3.92 -1.04
CA ASP A 146 8.01 3.93 -1.22
C ASP A 146 7.36 5.27 -0.82
N PRO A 147 7.60 6.37 -1.57
CA PRO A 147 7.10 7.70 -1.25
C PRO A 147 5.60 7.81 -1.55
N ARG A 148 4.85 8.54 -0.72
CA ARG A 148 3.48 9.00 -1.01
C ARG A 148 3.40 10.48 -0.73
N ILE A 149 2.80 11.24 -1.64
CA ILE A 149 2.84 12.70 -1.59
C ILE A 149 1.44 13.28 -1.71
N VAL A 150 1.16 14.26 -0.85
CA VAL A 150 0.00 15.13 -0.94
C VAL A 150 0.45 16.58 -0.79
N GLU A 151 -0.38 17.53 -1.20
CA GLU A 151 -0.16 18.94 -0.95
C GLU A 151 -0.91 19.39 0.31
N SER A 152 -0.31 20.18 1.18
CA SER A 152 -1.02 20.83 2.29
C SER A 152 -1.92 21.97 1.76
N PRO A 153 -2.91 22.45 2.53
CA PRO A 153 -3.69 23.62 2.14
C PRO A 153 -2.85 24.87 1.85
N ASP A 154 -1.70 24.99 2.50
CA ASP A 154 -0.77 26.12 2.34
C ASP A 154 0.20 25.95 1.17
N GLY A 155 0.07 24.89 0.36
CA GLY A 155 0.87 24.65 -0.83
C GLY A 155 2.22 23.97 -0.58
N ILE A 156 2.46 23.43 0.62
CA ILE A 156 3.65 22.62 0.93
C ILE A 156 3.35 21.14 0.62
N TYR A 157 4.25 20.48 -0.07
CA TYR A 157 4.17 19.04 -0.29
C TYR A 157 4.60 18.29 0.96
N VAL A 158 3.80 17.30 1.34
CA VAL A 158 4.04 16.40 2.47
C VAL A 158 4.23 14.99 1.91
N MET A 159 5.43 14.45 2.09
CA MET A 159 5.79 13.09 1.69
C MET A 159 5.87 12.19 2.91
N THR A 160 5.14 11.09 2.88
CA THR A 160 5.43 9.93 3.74
C THR A 160 6.36 9.02 2.99
N TYR A 161 7.35 8.46 3.68
CA TYR A 161 8.28 7.48 3.10
C TYR A 161 8.68 6.43 4.14
N THR A 162 9.15 5.30 3.66
CA THR A 162 9.68 4.24 4.52
C THR A 162 11.18 4.41 4.66
N ALA A 163 11.67 4.49 5.89
CA ALA A 163 13.10 4.41 6.22
C ALA A 163 13.42 2.98 6.68
N TYR A 164 14.40 2.34 6.05
CA TYR A 164 14.80 0.99 6.37
C TYR A 164 16.27 0.93 6.82
N ASP A 165 16.50 0.51 8.05
CA ASP A 165 17.85 0.39 8.63
C ASP A 165 18.51 -0.99 8.41
N GLY A 166 17.84 -1.84 7.60
CA GLY A 166 18.23 -3.23 7.40
C GLY A 166 17.62 -4.22 8.41
N LYS A 167 16.79 -3.72 9.35
CA LYS A 167 16.12 -4.54 10.38
C LYS A 167 14.65 -4.16 10.53
N VAL A 168 14.35 -2.87 10.61
CA VAL A 168 13.00 -2.35 10.84
C VAL A 168 12.67 -1.27 9.83
N ALA A 169 11.55 -1.44 9.15
CA ALA A 169 10.95 -0.40 8.31
C ALA A 169 10.12 0.54 9.19
N ARG A 170 10.34 1.86 9.05
CA ARG A 170 9.63 2.90 9.81
C ARG A 170 9.07 3.95 8.88
N LEU A 171 7.84 4.35 9.13
CA LEU A 171 7.20 5.43 8.41
C LEU A 171 7.74 6.78 8.90
N LEU A 172 8.31 7.55 7.99
CA LEU A 172 8.85 8.89 8.22
C LEU A 172 8.14 9.93 7.35
N LEU A 173 8.40 11.19 7.65
CA LEU A 173 7.87 12.35 6.93
C LEU A 173 8.99 13.23 6.39
N ALA A 174 8.72 13.84 5.24
CA ALA A 174 9.48 14.95 4.69
C ALA A 174 8.55 15.99 4.06
N THR A 175 9.01 17.24 3.98
CA THR A 175 8.26 18.35 3.38
C THR A 175 9.09 19.07 2.32
N SER A 176 8.41 19.64 1.31
CA SER A 176 9.04 20.38 0.21
C SER A 176 8.13 21.49 -0.29
N ALA A 177 8.70 22.59 -0.73
CA ALA A 177 7.98 23.66 -1.43
C ALA A 177 8.00 23.48 -2.96
N ASP A 178 8.88 22.62 -3.50
CA ASP A 178 9.18 22.56 -4.93
C ASP A 178 9.28 21.16 -5.53
N LEU A 179 9.11 20.09 -4.71
CA LEU A 179 9.28 18.67 -5.07
C LEU A 179 10.73 18.25 -5.36
N VAL A 180 11.69 19.14 -5.24
CA VAL A 180 13.11 18.88 -5.49
C VAL A 180 13.91 18.91 -4.20
N HIS A 181 13.70 19.93 -3.38
CA HIS A 181 14.40 20.12 -2.12
C HIS A 181 13.50 19.68 -0.96
N TRP A 182 13.94 18.72 -0.20
CA TRP A 182 13.15 18.08 0.86
C TRP A 182 13.78 18.29 2.23
N THR A 183 12.95 18.61 3.20
CA THR A 183 13.32 18.67 4.61
C THR A 183 12.76 17.47 5.35
N LYS A 184 13.62 16.62 5.90
CA LYS A 184 13.24 15.45 6.68
C LYS A 184 12.64 15.87 8.02
N GLN A 185 11.47 15.36 8.39
CA GLN A 185 10.73 15.73 9.60
C GLN A 185 10.82 14.65 10.71
N GLY A 186 11.31 13.45 10.38
CA GLY A 186 11.48 12.34 11.32
C GLY A 186 10.35 11.33 11.30
N THR A 187 10.27 10.50 12.36
CA THR A 187 9.35 9.38 12.45
C THR A 187 7.90 9.83 12.66
N VAL A 188 6.96 9.23 11.92
CA VAL A 188 5.52 9.44 12.07
C VAL A 188 5.03 8.94 13.42
N LEU A 189 5.39 7.72 13.78
CA LEU A 189 5.01 7.12 15.05
C LEU A 189 6.02 7.47 16.13
N GLN A 190 5.52 7.82 17.31
CA GLN A 190 6.32 8.24 18.46
C GLN A 190 6.12 7.31 19.67
N GLY A 191 6.88 7.55 20.76
CA GLY A 191 6.74 6.84 22.02
C GLY A 191 6.96 5.33 21.86
N LYS A 192 6.01 4.52 22.33
CA LYS A 192 6.07 3.05 22.29
C LYS A 192 6.06 2.46 20.88
N TYR A 193 5.59 3.22 19.88
CA TYR A 193 5.52 2.78 18.48
C TYR A 193 6.65 3.30 17.60
N LYS A 194 7.59 4.09 18.13
CA LYS A 194 8.69 4.66 17.35
C LYS A 194 9.51 3.62 16.58
N ASN A 195 9.63 2.42 17.15
CA ASN A 195 10.36 1.30 16.56
C ASN A 195 9.43 0.17 16.08
N ALA A 196 8.13 0.42 15.97
CA ALA A 196 7.22 -0.53 15.35
C ALA A 196 7.42 -0.55 13.84
N TRP A 197 7.28 -1.73 13.23
CA TRP A 197 7.22 -1.87 11.79
C TRP A 197 6.05 -1.04 11.25
N SER A 198 6.32 -0.11 10.35
CA SER A 198 5.31 0.81 9.81
C SER A 198 5.73 1.30 8.43
N LYS A 199 4.78 1.32 7.49
CA LYS A 199 4.99 1.67 6.08
C LYS A 199 3.74 2.36 5.50
N SER A 200 3.88 2.89 4.30
CA SER A 200 2.78 3.15 3.35
C SER A 200 1.71 4.10 3.88
N GLY A 201 2.15 5.32 4.22
CA GLY A 201 1.27 6.35 4.76
C GLY A 201 0.40 7.02 3.69
N ALA A 202 -0.91 6.71 3.63
CA ALA A 202 -1.89 7.27 2.71
C ALA A 202 -2.75 8.34 3.40
N ILE A 203 -2.42 9.62 3.20
CA ILE A 203 -3.13 10.75 3.82
C ILE A 203 -4.45 11.00 3.07
N ILE A 204 -5.55 11.26 3.82
CA ILE A 204 -6.85 11.60 3.25
C ILE A 204 -6.77 12.97 2.60
N SER A 205 -7.13 13.03 1.32
CA SER A 205 -7.00 14.22 0.49
C SER A 205 -8.20 14.40 -0.43
N LYS A 206 -8.37 15.61 -0.95
CA LYS A 206 -9.37 15.95 -1.97
C LYS A 206 -8.71 16.41 -3.26
N LYS A 207 -9.35 16.08 -4.37
CA LYS A 207 -9.02 16.66 -5.67
C LYS A 207 -9.52 18.12 -5.74
N GLN A 208 -8.62 19.05 -6.06
CA GLN A 208 -8.91 20.47 -6.32
C GLN A 208 -8.28 20.84 -7.67
N GLY A 209 -9.07 20.78 -8.75
CA GLY A 209 -8.51 20.81 -10.10
C GLY A 209 -7.61 19.59 -10.35
N SER A 210 -6.36 19.80 -10.68
CA SER A 210 -5.33 18.74 -10.78
C SER A 210 -4.54 18.52 -9.48
N ARG A 211 -4.70 19.39 -8.48
CA ARG A 211 -4.01 19.27 -7.18
C ARG A 211 -4.71 18.25 -6.29
N ILE A 212 -3.94 17.56 -5.50
CA ILE A 212 -4.40 16.64 -4.47
C ILE A 212 -4.03 17.21 -3.11
N VAL A 213 -5.01 17.76 -2.42
CA VAL A 213 -4.81 18.54 -1.21
C VAL A 213 -5.30 17.79 0.01
N ALA A 214 -4.42 17.62 1.01
CA ALA A 214 -4.76 17.01 2.29
C ALA A 214 -5.97 17.74 2.91
N THR A 215 -6.94 16.96 3.40
CA THR A 215 -8.20 17.53 3.90
C THR A 215 -8.58 16.94 5.25
N LYS A 216 -9.18 17.77 6.10
CA LYS A 216 -9.66 17.35 7.42
C LYS A 216 -11.02 16.65 7.33
N VAL A 217 -11.18 15.58 8.09
CA VAL A 217 -12.46 14.95 8.41
C VAL A 217 -12.67 15.11 9.91
N ASN A 218 -13.81 15.70 10.31
CA ASN A 218 -14.09 16.00 11.71
C ASN A 218 -12.97 16.81 12.41
N GLY A 219 -12.41 17.79 11.71
CA GLY A 219 -11.40 18.70 12.25
C GLY A 219 -9.97 18.16 12.31
N LYS A 220 -9.72 16.90 11.94
CA LYS A 220 -8.40 16.25 11.92
C LYS A 220 -8.00 15.83 10.51
N TYR A 221 -6.70 15.83 10.22
CA TYR A 221 -6.11 15.06 9.13
C TYR A 221 -6.02 13.60 9.54
N TRP A 222 -6.15 12.69 8.59
CA TRP A 222 -6.11 11.24 8.81
C TRP A 222 -5.21 10.57 7.80
N MET A 223 -4.56 9.48 8.22
CA MET A 223 -3.65 8.70 7.40
C MET A 223 -3.86 7.21 7.67
N TYR A 224 -4.06 6.42 6.62
CA TYR A 224 -3.95 4.97 6.68
C TYR A 224 -2.48 4.59 6.55
N PHE A 225 -2.03 3.57 7.28
CA PHE A 225 -0.66 3.06 7.20
C PHE A 225 -0.58 1.59 7.59
N GLY A 226 0.46 0.88 7.14
CA GLY A 226 0.70 -0.54 7.42
C GLY A 226 0.91 -1.36 6.16
N ASP A 227 1.42 -2.59 6.31
CA ASP A 227 1.73 -3.52 5.23
C ASP A 227 1.32 -4.99 5.50
N THR A 228 0.52 -5.21 6.51
CA THR A 228 -0.11 -6.51 6.83
C THR A 228 -1.57 -6.25 7.14
N ASP A 229 -1.82 -5.54 8.21
CA ASP A 229 -3.08 -4.86 8.50
C ASP A 229 -2.90 -3.36 8.23
N LEU A 230 -3.97 -2.67 7.85
CA LEU A 230 -3.96 -1.21 7.84
C LEU A 230 -4.46 -0.66 9.18
N PHE A 231 -3.71 0.29 9.68
CA PHE A 231 -4.00 1.10 10.85
C PHE A 231 -4.27 2.54 10.46
N MET A 232 -4.60 3.38 11.44
CA MET A 232 -4.79 4.81 11.20
C MET A 232 -4.08 5.67 12.23
N ALA A 233 -3.74 6.87 11.79
CA ALA A 233 -3.27 7.96 12.65
C ALA A 233 -4.02 9.25 12.31
N SER A 234 -4.15 10.16 13.28
CA SER A 234 -4.72 11.49 13.10
C SER A 234 -3.71 12.57 13.43
N SER A 235 -3.88 13.76 12.81
CA SER A 235 -3.01 14.92 13.00
C SER A 235 -3.79 16.22 12.96
N ASP A 236 -3.32 17.25 13.66
CA ASP A 236 -3.85 18.60 13.56
C ASP A 236 -3.14 19.44 12.47
N ASP A 237 -1.90 19.07 12.12
CA ASP A 237 -0.94 19.91 11.36
C ASP A 237 -0.20 19.18 10.23
N LEU A 238 -0.49 17.89 9.96
CA LEU A 238 0.19 17.03 8.99
C LEU A 238 1.62 16.60 9.39
N LEU A 239 2.16 17.09 10.48
CA LEU A 239 3.53 16.78 10.94
C LEU A 239 3.54 15.86 12.17
N HIS A 240 2.63 16.09 13.10
CA HIS A 240 2.54 15.33 14.36
C HIS A 240 1.35 14.38 14.30
N TRP A 241 1.61 13.08 14.33
CA TRP A 241 0.61 12.05 14.14
C TRP A 241 0.39 11.21 15.38
N LEU A 242 -0.86 10.98 15.74
CA LEU A 242 -1.28 10.15 16.85
C LEU A 242 -1.99 8.89 16.31
N PRO A 243 -1.44 7.69 16.51
CA PRO A 243 -2.08 6.46 16.06
C PRO A 243 -3.36 6.19 16.83
N ILE A 244 -4.34 5.56 16.16
CA ILE A 244 -5.57 5.11 16.77
C ILE A 244 -5.31 3.77 17.46
N GLU A 245 -5.67 3.72 18.74
CA GLU A 245 -5.49 2.54 19.58
C GLU A 245 -6.83 1.94 20.02
N ASP A 246 -6.80 0.62 20.21
CA ASP A 246 -7.81 -0.12 20.96
C ASP A 246 -7.10 -0.98 21.99
N ASN A 247 -7.49 -0.83 23.28
CA ASN A 247 -6.88 -1.55 24.42
C ASN A 247 -5.35 -1.45 24.44
N GLY A 248 -4.80 -0.28 24.11
CA GLY A 248 -3.36 0.01 24.14
C GLY A 248 -2.54 -0.60 23.00
N LYS A 249 -3.19 -1.10 21.93
CA LYS A 249 -2.58 -1.59 20.70
C LYS A 249 -3.10 -0.81 19.49
N LEU A 250 -2.36 -0.80 18.39
CA LEU A 250 -2.84 -0.23 17.13
C LEU A 250 -4.16 -0.91 16.72
N LYS A 251 -5.18 -0.11 16.39
CA LYS A 251 -6.48 -0.61 15.96
C LYS A 251 -6.46 -0.88 14.46
N PRO A 252 -6.60 -2.13 13.98
CA PRO A 252 -6.71 -2.40 12.56
C PRO A 252 -8.04 -1.88 12.01
N VAL A 253 -8.00 -1.28 10.81
CA VAL A 253 -9.17 -0.73 10.10
C VAL A 253 -9.44 -1.43 8.77
N LEU A 254 -8.43 -2.10 8.21
CA LEU A 254 -8.57 -3.00 7.06
C LEU A 254 -7.63 -4.19 7.26
N GLN A 255 -8.16 -5.40 7.07
CA GLN A 255 -7.42 -6.64 7.29
C GLN A 255 -7.46 -7.54 6.06
N PRO A 256 -6.51 -8.49 5.89
CA PRO A 256 -6.57 -9.54 4.89
C PRO A 256 -7.86 -10.35 4.96
N ARG A 257 -8.31 -10.89 3.82
CA ARG A 257 -9.51 -11.72 3.71
C ARG A 257 -9.17 -13.10 3.15
N PRO A 258 -9.29 -14.18 3.92
CA PRO A 258 -9.12 -15.54 3.38
C PRO A 258 -10.05 -15.79 2.19
N GLY A 259 -9.52 -16.42 1.13
CA GLY A 259 -10.26 -16.73 -0.10
C GLY A 259 -10.25 -15.62 -1.15
N PHE A 260 -9.70 -14.45 -0.84
CA PHE A 260 -9.63 -13.31 -1.76
C PHE A 260 -8.19 -13.01 -2.18
N PHE A 261 -8.02 -12.14 -3.19
CA PHE A 261 -6.71 -11.71 -3.71
C PHE A 261 -5.82 -11.02 -2.65
N ASP A 262 -6.41 -10.51 -1.60
CA ASP A 262 -5.79 -9.77 -0.51
C ASP A 262 -5.71 -10.58 0.80
N SER A 263 -5.51 -11.88 0.68
CA SER A 263 -5.61 -12.85 1.78
C SER A 263 -4.38 -12.95 2.67
N ARG A 264 -3.22 -12.44 2.24
CA ARG A 264 -1.99 -12.48 3.03
C ARG A 264 -1.68 -11.15 3.71
N LEU A 265 -1.85 -10.06 3.01
CA LEU A 265 -1.63 -8.71 3.51
C LEU A 265 -2.46 -7.69 2.72
N VAL A 266 -2.63 -6.53 3.33
CA VAL A 266 -3.14 -5.30 2.71
C VAL A 266 -2.17 -4.15 3.00
N GLU A 267 -1.88 -3.34 1.98
CA GLU A 267 -0.98 -2.21 2.06
C GLU A 267 -1.55 -1.02 1.30
N SER A 268 -1.50 0.19 1.86
CA SER A 268 -2.03 1.38 1.19
C SER A 268 -1.33 1.61 -0.15
N GLY A 269 -2.10 1.96 -1.16
CA GLY A 269 -1.60 2.44 -2.44
C GLY A 269 -1.24 3.93 -2.37
N PRO A 270 -1.80 4.79 -3.25
CA PRO A 270 -1.65 6.23 -3.17
C PRO A 270 -2.39 6.81 -1.95
N TYR A 271 -2.42 8.15 -1.85
CA TYR A 271 -3.28 8.84 -0.88
C TYR A 271 -4.74 8.35 -0.93
N ALA A 272 -5.49 8.50 0.17
CA ALA A 272 -6.92 8.19 0.19
C ALA A 272 -7.73 9.39 -0.34
N LEU A 273 -8.66 9.16 -1.26
CA LEU A 273 -9.43 10.20 -1.93
C LEU A 273 -10.80 10.39 -1.29
N LEU A 274 -11.02 11.51 -0.62
CA LEU A 274 -12.34 11.89 -0.12
C LEU A 274 -13.18 12.48 -1.28
N ASN A 275 -14.33 11.86 -1.52
CA ASN A 275 -15.35 12.30 -2.49
C ASN A 275 -16.75 12.26 -1.85
N GLU A 276 -17.80 12.41 -2.67
CA GLU A 276 -19.19 12.42 -2.20
C GLU A 276 -19.64 11.05 -1.64
N GLU A 277 -19.14 9.97 -2.21
CA GLU A 277 -19.46 8.59 -1.82
C GLU A 277 -18.81 8.19 -0.48
N GLY A 278 -17.65 8.77 -0.16
CA GLY A 278 -16.87 8.43 1.02
C GLY A 278 -15.38 8.68 0.84
N ILE A 279 -14.57 7.93 1.58
CA ILE A 279 -13.11 7.95 1.48
C ILE A 279 -12.68 6.71 0.69
N LEU A 280 -12.29 6.92 -0.55
CA LEU A 280 -11.81 5.87 -1.44
C LEU A 280 -10.33 5.59 -1.18
N LEU A 281 -10.00 4.38 -0.77
CA LEU A 281 -8.63 3.89 -0.64
C LEU A 281 -8.35 2.87 -1.75
N ILE A 282 -7.41 3.17 -2.65
CA ILE A 282 -6.76 2.17 -3.49
C ILE A 282 -5.70 1.50 -2.63
N TYR A 283 -5.67 0.17 -2.60
CA TYR A 283 -4.72 -0.59 -1.80
C TYR A 283 -4.16 -1.78 -2.59
N ASN A 284 -3.00 -2.25 -2.16
CA ASN A 284 -2.35 -3.43 -2.68
C ASN A 284 -2.66 -4.62 -1.76
N GLY A 285 -3.01 -5.75 -2.33
CA GLY A 285 -3.24 -6.99 -1.63
C GLY A 285 -2.33 -8.08 -2.15
N MET A 286 -1.79 -8.92 -1.25
CA MET A 286 -0.99 -10.08 -1.61
C MET A 286 -1.80 -11.36 -1.45
N ASN A 287 -1.78 -12.21 -2.47
CA ASN A 287 -2.44 -13.51 -2.45
C ASN A 287 -1.69 -14.52 -1.58
N HIS A 288 -2.39 -15.16 -0.65
CA HIS A 288 -1.80 -16.15 0.25
C HIS A 288 -1.59 -17.49 -0.47
N ASP A 289 -0.51 -18.20 -0.15
CA ASP A 289 -0.10 -19.43 -0.83
C ASP A 289 -1.11 -20.58 -0.73
N SER A 290 -1.90 -20.64 0.34
CA SER A 290 -2.84 -21.74 0.62
C SER A 290 -4.25 -21.27 0.98
N LEU A 291 -4.43 -20.00 1.37
CA LEU A 291 -5.71 -19.43 1.81
C LEU A 291 -6.19 -18.30 0.89
N GLY A 292 -5.56 -18.14 -0.26
CA GLY A 292 -5.84 -17.05 -1.21
C GLY A 292 -6.88 -17.41 -2.27
N ASP A 293 -7.05 -16.49 -3.23
CA ASP A 293 -7.81 -16.73 -4.45
C ASP A 293 -7.07 -17.76 -5.30
N VAL A 294 -7.75 -18.87 -5.60
CA VAL A 294 -7.19 -19.98 -6.37
C VAL A 294 -6.93 -19.65 -7.84
N ASN A 295 -7.52 -18.58 -8.34
CA ASN A 295 -7.35 -18.11 -9.72
C ASN A 295 -6.12 -17.21 -9.89
N LEU A 296 -5.47 -16.81 -8.80
CA LEU A 296 -4.27 -16.00 -8.83
C LEU A 296 -3.05 -16.82 -8.40
N PRO A 297 -1.87 -16.51 -8.95
CA PRO A 297 -0.64 -17.11 -8.49
C PRO A 297 -0.39 -16.85 -6.99
N LYS A 298 0.30 -17.77 -6.35
CA LYS A 298 0.76 -17.64 -4.96
C LYS A 298 1.70 -16.45 -4.84
N GLY A 299 1.47 -15.61 -3.83
CA GLY A 299 2.29 -14.42 -3.61
C GLY A 299 2.08 -13.28 -4.59
N ALA A 300 1.13 -13.38 -5.54
CA ALA A 300 0.85 -12.31 -6.47
C ALA A 300 0.31 -11.07 -5.75
N TYR A 301 0.87 -9.90 -6.07
CA TYR A 301 0.36 -8.61 -5.64
C TYR A 301 -0.63 -8.06 -6.66
N SER A 302 -1.81 -7.71 -6.19
CA SER A 302 -2.91 -7.19 -6.99
C SER A 302 -3.52 -5.96 -6.33
N VAL A 303 -4.24 -5.15 -7.12
CA VAL A 303 -4.75 -3.86 -6.64
C VAL A 303 -6.26 -3.94 -6.42
N GLY A 304 -6.71 -3.49 -5.25
CA GLY A 304 -8.10 -3.40 -4.86
C GLY A 304 -8.52 -1.99 -4.45
N GLN A 305 -9.80 -1.84 -4.16
CA GLN A 305 -10.34 -0.59 -3.62
C GLN A 305 -11.26 -0.87 -2.44
N ALA A 306 -11.22 0.00 -1.44
CA ALA A 306 -12.14 0.02 -0.31
C ALA A 306 -12.71 1.44 -0.14
N LEU A 307 -13.97 1.52 0.23
CA LEU A 307 -14.66 2.76 0.55
C LEU A 307 -14.89 2.80 2.05
N PHE A 308 -14.43 3.87 2.67
CA PHE A 308 -14.68 4.16 4.09
C PHE A 308 -15.72 5.26 4.25
N ASP A 309 -16.38 5.27 5.39
CA ASP A 309 -17.39 6.28 5.72
C ASP A 309 -16.75 7.69 5.74
N LYS A 310 -17.37 8.66 5.08
CA LYS A 310 -16.85 10.02 5.00
C LYS A 310 -16.81 10.77 6.34
N ASN A 311 -17.57 10.32 7.33
CA ASN A 311 -17.63 10.91 8.66
C ASN A 311 -16.91 10.07 9.72
N ASP A 312 -16.63 8.78 9.42
CA ASP A 312 -15.84 7.89 10.27
C ASP A 312 -14.78 7.17 9.42
N PRO A 313 -13.58 7.75 9.29
CA PRO A 313 -12.50 7.15 8.48
C PRO A 313 -12.07 5.76 8.91
N THR A 314 -12.46 5.30 10.10
CA THR A 314 -12.11 3.96 10.59
C THR A 314 -13.08 2.87 10.11
N LYS A 315 -14.23 3.26 9.52
CA LYS A 315 -15.31 2.34 9.16
C LYS A 315 -15.34 2.03 7.68
N VAL A 316 -15.00 0.80 7.30
CA VAL A 316 -15.19 0.29 5.94
C VAL A 316 -16.69 0.13 5.65
N ILE A 317 -17.17 0.65 4.53
CA ILE A 317 -18.57 0.53 4.07
C ILE A 317 -18.71 -0.34 2.83
N LYS A 318 -17.68 -0.36 1.94
CA LYS A 318 -17.61 -1.24 0.77
C LYS A 318 -16.16 -1.65 0.49
N ARG A 319 -15.95 -2.78 -0.13
CA ARG A 319 -14.64 -3.28 -0.54
C ARG A 319 -14.84 -4.19 -1.75
N LEU A 320 -14.04 -4.01 -2.81
CA LEU A 320 -14.10 -4.87 -3.98
C LEU A 320 -13.76 -6.32 -3.58
N ASP A 321 -14.54 -7.27 -4.07
CA ASP A 321 -14.28 -8.69 -3.91
C ASP A 321 -13.21 -9.19 -4.87
N LYS A 322 -13.14 -8.58 -6.05
CA LYS A 322 -12.12 -8.88 -7.06
C LYS A 322 -11.12 -7.74 -7.17
N ASN A 323 -9.86 -8.09 -7.39
CA ASN A 323 -8.88 -7.09 -7.80
C ASN A 323 -9.30 -6.46 -9.13
N PHE A 324 -9.01 -5.19 -9.33
CA PHE A 324 -9.25 -4.52 -10.61
C PHE A 324 -7.99 -4.46 -11.48
N MET A 325 -6.83 -4.81 -10.91
CA MET A 325 -5.56 -4.91 -11.61
C MET A 325 -4.70 -6.00 -10.97
N HIS A 326 -4.12 -6.88 -11.78
CA HIS A 326 -3.25 -7.97 -11.36
C HIS A 326 -2.13 -8.17 -12.38
N PRO A 327 -1.05 -8.89 -12.03
CA PRO A 327 0.07 -9.15 -12.95
C PRO A 327 -0.35 -10.08 -14.10
N ASP A 328 -0.40 -9.54 -15.31
CA ASP A 328 -0.76 -10.27 -16.54
C ASP A 328 0.06 -9.81 -17.76
N ARG A 329 1.04 -8.91 -17.57
CA ARG A 329 1.95 -8.43 -18.60
C ARG A 329 3.37 -8.91 -18.36
N PRO A 330 4.19 -9.18 -19.39
CA PRO A 330 5.56 -9.68 -19.23
C PRO A 330 6.40 -8.85 -18.24
N TYR A 331 6.24 -7.52 -18.25
CA TYR A 331 6.98 -6.62 -17.37
C TYR A 331 6.51 -6.66 -15.90
N GLU A 332 5.39 -7.32 -15.59
CA GLU A 332 4.82 -7.48 -14.26
C GLU A 332 5.14 -8.86 -13.64
N LEU A 333 5.57 -9.83 -14.48
CA LEU A 333 5.71 -11.22 -14.07
C LEU A 333 7.07 -11.55 -13.47
N THR A 334 8.15 -10.85 -13.90
CA THR A 334 9.52 -11.18 -13.49
C THR A 334 10.31 -9.93 -13.18
N GLY A 335 10.94 -9.91 -11.99
CA GLY A 335 11.78 -8.84 -11.49
C GLY A 335 12.42 -9.21 -10.17
N GLN A 336 12.66 -8.25 -9.28
CA GLN A 336 13.16 -8.48 -7.93
C GLN A 336 12.16 -9.33 -7.12
N ILE A 337 10.88 -8.99 -7.20
CA ILE A 337 9.75 -9.80 -6.73
C ILE A 337 8.88 -10.14 -7.94
N ASN A 338 8.60 -11.42 -8.13
CA ASN A 338 7.79 -11.85 -9.27
C ASN A 338 6.30 -11.56 -9.03
N GLN A 339 5.57 -11.31 -10.14
CA GLN A 339 4.11 -11.17 -10.15
C GLN A 339 3.60 -10.04 -9.26
N VAL A 340 4.07 -8.82 -9.52
CA VAL A 340 3.68 -7.62 -8.78
C VAL A 340 3.06 -6.57 -9.68
N CYS A 341 1.85 -6.12 -9.30
CA CYS A 341 1.29 -4.81 -9.61
C CYS A 341 1.13 -4.07 -8.29
N PHE A 342 1.99 -3.08 -8.01
CA PHE A 342 1.97 -2.29 -6.78
C PHE A 342 1.62 -0.84 -7.06
N ALA A 343 0.33 -0.47 -6.89
CA ALA A 343 -0.17 0.87 -7.14
C ALA A 343 0.25 1.84 -6.04
N GLU A 344 0.84 2.99 -6.41
CA GLU A 344 1.34 3.96 -5.43
C GLU A 344 1.15 5.42 -5.85
N GLY A 345 1.25 5.75 -7.13
CA GLY A 345 1.04 7.10 -7.65
C GLY A 345 -0.32 7.28 -8.30
N LEU A 346 -1.06 8.33 -7.95
CA LEU A 346 -2.35 8.64 -8.57
C LEU A 346 -2.45 10.15 -8.82
N VAL A 347 -2.71 10.56 -10.06
CA VAL A 347 -2.94 11.97 -10.40
C VAL A 347 -4.13 12.14 -11.33
N PHE A 348 -4.82 13.28 -11.21
CA PHE A 348 -5.77 13.74 -12.20
C PHE A 348 -5.11 14.80 -13.08
N PHE A 349 -4.86 14.43 -14.34
CA PHE A 349 -4.11 15.23 -15.28
C PHE A 349 -4.75 15.20 -16.66
N LYS A 350 -4.94 16.37 -17.31
CA LYS A 350 -5.57 16.47 -18.62
C LYS A 350 -6.89 15.68 -18.71
N GLU A 351 -7.76 15.91 -17.72
CA GLU A 351 -9.10 15.29 -17.59
C GLU A 351 -9.11 13.76 -17.48
N LYS A 352 -8.00 13.14 -17.07
CA LYS A 352 -7.86 11.70 -16.88
C LYS A 352 -7.18 11.37 -15.56
N TRP A 353 -7.49 10.21 -15.01
CA TRP A 353 -6.75 9.63 -13.91
C TRP A 353 -5.60 8.77 -14.43
N PHE A 354 -4.40 9.01 -13.94
CA PHE A 354 -3.21 8.19 -14.19
C PHE A 354 -2.83 7.49 -12.90
N LEU A 355 -2.83 6.16 -12.92
CA LEU A 355 -2.39 5.32 -11.81
C LEU A 355 -1.03 4.73 -12.17
N TYR A 356 0.01 5.20 -11.48
CA TYR A 356 1.37 4.71 -11.62
C TYR A 356 1.63 3.60 -10.63
N TYR A 357 2.30 2.54 -11.07
CA TYR A 357 2.53 1.36 -10.24
C TYR A 357 3.88 0.73 -10.50
N GLY A 358 4.46 0.12 -9.43
CA GLY A 358 5.62 -0.75 -9.52
C GLY A 358 5.26 -2.09 -10.15
N THR A 359 6.13 -2.60 -11.02
CA THR A 359 5.95 -3.86 -11.70
C THR A 359 7.08 -4.80 -11.36
N ALA A 360 6.76 -5.96 -10.77
CA ALA A 360 7.72 -6.97 -10.32
C ALA A 360 8.89 -6.37 -9.50
N ASP A 361 8.65 -5.26 -8.77
CA ASP A 361 9.64 -4.46 -8.03
C ASP A 361 10.89 -4.12 -8.87
N SER A 362 10.71 -3.81 -10.13
CA SER A 362 11.83 -3.62 -11.06
C SER A 362 11.65 -2.48 -12.05
N LYS A 363 10.41 -2.13 -12.40
CA LYS A 363 10.08 -1.08 -13.37
C LYS A 363 8.81 -0.35 -12.95
N ILE A 364 8.51 0.74 -13.63
CA ILE A 364 7.28 1.51 -13.40
C ILE A 364 6.43 1.46 -14.65
N ALA A 365 5.14 1.24 -14.46
CA ALA A 365 4.13 1.29 -15.49
C ALA A 365 2.98 2.23 -15.13
N VAL A 366 2.09 2.49 -16.07
CA VAL A 366 0.91 3.35 -15.90
C VAL A 366 -0.34 2.70 -16.45
N ALA A 367 -1.45 2.89 -15.73
CA ALA A 367 -2.81 2.63 -16.21
C ALA A 367 -3.61 3.93 -16.16
N VAL A 368 -4.53 4.12 -17.11
CA VAL A 368 -5.27 5.37 -17.31
C VAL A 368 -6.79 5.10 -17.31
N LYS A 369 -7.51 6.03 -16.65
CA LYS A 369 -8.98 6.07 -16.65
C LYS A 369 -9.47 7.38 -17.24
#